data_18934ecc07f79cdadc87406211b6e86e
#
_entry.id   18934ecc07f79cdadc87406211b6e86e
#
_cell.length_a   1.000
_cell.length_b   1.000
_cell.length_c   1.000
_cell.angle_alpha   90.00
_cell.angle_beta   90.00
_cell.angle_gamma   90.00
#
_symmetry.space_group_name_H-M   'P 1'
#
loop_
_entity.id
_entity.type
_entity.pdbx_description
1 polymer ?
#
loop_
_entity_poly.entity_id
_entity_poly.type
_entity_poly.pdbx_seq_one_letter_code
_entity_poly.pdbx_strand_id
1 'polypeptide(L)'
;MSIDNSRNRLLRFGNSPDYASVVLKCKDVLKYRDTDVSVYRAIVDGNRQHPEDIALIFMGRRITYRELIAQADRVSDILTSMNIRKGDIILLGANSPQAVSILLACSRIGAGVMILTTRTNPDQFAQTIADMDIPIMFCTSDVYAYYAEGDSVDELSHVVILPFDLPIGEDTSAVEFDKGNSNVISWAAFLNFRVTETAEEVEGGYFTLTVSASTGTNGAPKGIVMENRSFIALEKILRCAGFCWNRGDIVSATLSTGVATGTSLLLLVPLIMGLTVLQSPRYPNVNPFASYLDDAAFYKANILCAPPSLWVAMISAHPEDVDLSAVKQVYSVGEPVSTAEYDMINGFLQSNHALDRLRNMYGMSEINSIATYAVDTLQSPVSAGVAVPYCSFVICDHDTLRELPFGEAGEVFIHTPTAMREYLYDPKETKEMFVRDEFGEKWVRTGDLGTLDCSGELNILGRISHRFVAPDGSYIYPYMIESVLLKMPEVLRMKMVNIVHNGSPAYALHVIPKDLSEDERLLAEKIYDALAKSGSITYLPHFIKIRDSFPRNQGGKVDMLKLAQETDGFIPLC
;
A
#
# COMPACT_ATOMS: atom_id res chain seq x y z
N MET A 1 -34.44 -19.50 13.81
CA MET A 1 -34.51 -18.11 14.29
C MET A 1 -33.09 -17.65 14.55
N SER A 2 -32.46 -17.02 13.59
CA SER A 2 -31.16 -16.37 13.77
C SER A 2 -31.39 -15.08 14.55
N ILE A 3 -30.86 -15.03 15.75
CA ILE A 3 -30.85 -13.81 16.56
C ILE A 3 -29.98 -12.80 15.82
N ASP A 4 -30.60 -11.72 15.38
CA ASP A 4 -29.91 -10.55 14.79
C ASP A 4 -29.04 -9.89 15.86
N ASN A 5 -27.76 -10.30 15.92
CA ASN A 5 -26.75 -9.77 16.82
C ASN A 5 -26.11 -8.44 16.33
N SER A 6 -26.74 -7.77 15.36
CA SER A 6 -26.24 -6.52 14.78
C SER A 6 -26.47 -5.28 15.68
N ARG A 7 -27.13 -5.44 16.82
CA ARG A 7 -27.39 -4.32 17.74
C ARG A 7 -26.28 -4.19 18.76
N ASN A 8 -25.47 -3.14 18.61
CA ASN A 8 -24.51 -2.61 19.58
C ASN A 8 -23.24 -3.48 19.83
N ARG A 9 -22.46 -3.78 18.79
CA ARG A 9 -21.06 -4.16 18.99
C ARG A 9 -20.27 -2.90 19.36
N LEU A 10 -20.04 -2.69 20.66
CA LEU A 10 -19.17 -1.64 21.18
C LEU A 10 -17.83 -2.26 21.58
N LEU A 11 -16.75 -1.60 21.18
CA LEU A 11 -15.42 -1.88 21.68
C LEU A 11 -15.38 -1.52 23.17
N ARG A 12 -14.95 -2.43 24.03
CA ARG A 12 -14.94 -2.26 25.48
C ARG A 12 -13.53 -2.31 26.00
N PHE A 13 -13.10 -1.21 26.60
CA PHE A 13 -11.80 -1.10 27.23
C PHE A 13 -11.75 -1.81 28.59
N GLY A 14 -10.58 -2.35 28.91
CA GLY A 14 -10.27 -2.86 30.24
C GLY A 14 -10.12 -1.74 31.27
N ASN A 15 -10.37 -2.03 32.53
CA ASN A 15 -10.24 -1.11 33.64
C ASN A 15 -8.94 -1.30 34.44
N SER A 16 -8.02 -2.14 33.95
CA SER A 16 -6.73 -2.43 34.60
C SER A 16 -5.61 -1.56 34.03
N PRO A 17 -4.59 -1.19 34.82
CA PRO A 17 -3.39 -0.56 34.32
C PRO A 17 -2.59 -1.44 33.33
N ASP A 18 -2.88 -2.73 33.27
CA ASP A 18 -2.29 -3.68 32.33
C ASP A 18 -2.92 -3.61 30.91
N TYR A 19 -3.81 -2.66 30.64
CA TYR A 19 -4.48 -2.50 29.35
C TYR A 19 -3.97 -1.30 28.58
N ALA A 20 -3.73 -1.50 27.29
CA ALA A 20 -3.15 -0.50 26.37
C ALA A 20 -3.97 0.79 26.28
N SER A 21 -5.31 0.70 26.32
CA SER A 21 -6.20 1.85 26.27
C SER A 21 -5.95 2.88 27.36
N VAL A 22 -5.41 2.47 28.50
CA VAL A 22 -5.00 3.38 29.59
C VAL A 22 -3.75 4.17 29.23
N VAL A 23 -2.80 3.51 28.54
CA VAL A 23 -1.52 4.10 28.11
C VAL A 23 -1.68 4.98 26.90
N LEU A 24 -2.47 4.53 25.92
CA LEU A 24 -2.69 5.21 24.63
C LEU A 24 -3.75 6.33 24.68
N LYS A 25 -4.37 6.58 25.80
CA LYS A 25 -5.21 7.77 26.06
C LYS A 25 -4.48 9.10 25.99
N CYS A 26 -3.28 9.13 25.47
CA CYS A 26 -2.52 10.36 25.14
C CYS A 26 -3.08 11.02 23.87
N LYS A 27 -3.66 11.93 23.97
CA LYS A 27 -4.65 12.95 23.88
C LYS A 27 -4.35 14.17 23.00
N ASP A 28 -3.35 14.14 22.21
CA ASP A 28 -3.22 15.14 21.16
C ASP A 28 -4.07 14.72 19.96
N VAL A 29 -5.37 14.96 20.09
CA VAL A 29 -6.31 14.80 18.98
C VAL A 29 -5.96 15.87 17.95
N LEU A 30 -5.59 15.45 16.76
CA LEU A 30 -5.41 16.34 15.62
C LEU A 30 -6.76 17.05 15.41
N LYS A 31 -6.79 18.36 15.64
CA LYS A 31 -8.05 19.10 15.57
C LYS A 31 -8.59 19.04 14.15
N TYR A 32 -9.87 18.77 14.03
CA TYR A 32 -10.60 18.68 12.78
C TYR A 32 -10.28 19.81 11.78
N ARG A 33 -10.15 21.06 12.27
CA ARG A 33 -9.82 22.23 11.47
C ARG A 33 -8.41 22.19 10.86
N ASP A 34 -7.49 21.44 11.45
CA ASP A 34 -6.08 21.42 11.00
C ASP A 34 -5.91 20.55 9.75
N THR A 35 -6.89 19.73 9.39
CA THR A 35 -6.86 18.84 8.22
C THR A 35 -7.89 19.21 7.15
N ASP A 36 -8.72 20.23 7.40
CA ASP A 36 -9.79 20.65 6.48
C ASP A 36 -9.24 21.52 5.34
N VAL A 37 -8.36 20.92 4.57
CA VAL A 37 -7.67 21.53 3.43
C VAL A 37 -7.57 20.51 2.30
N SER A 38 -7.69 20.94 1.04
CA SER A 38 -7.41 20.08 -0.11
C SER A 38 -5.91 19.82 -0.27
N VAL A 39 -5.55 18.68 -0.86
CA VAL A 39 -4.15 18.36 -1.18
C VAL A 39 -3.57 19.39 -2.16
N TYR A 40 -4.36 19.80 -3.16
CA TYR A 40 -3.94 20.86 -4.08
C TYR A 40 -3.56 22.14 -3.31
N ARG A 41 -4.43 22.65 -2.44
CA ARG A 41 -4.17 23.87 -1.65
C ARG A 41 -2.95 23.71 -0.74
N ALA A 42 -2.82 22.57 -0.08
CA ALA A 42 -1.67 22.30 0.80
C ALA A 42 -0.33 22.32 0.02
N ILE A 43 -0.31 21.78 -1.21
CA ILE A 43 0.88 21.81 -2.06
C ILE A 43 1.17 23.24 -2.53
N VAL A 44 0.14 23.99 -2.97
CA VAL A 44 0.31 25.39 -3.40
C VAL A 44 0.86 26.26 -2.26
N ASP A 45 0.23 26.21 -1.09
CA ASP A 45 0.63 27.03 0.05
C ASP A 45 2.01 26.64 0.61
N GLY A 46 2.26 25.32 0.72
CA GLY A 46 3.53 24.79 1.21
C GLY A 46 4.73 25.15 0.32
N ASN A 47 4.50 25.37 -0.99
CA ASN A 47 5.58 25.64 -1.96
C ASN A 47 5.57 27.06 -2.55
N ARG A 48 4.70 27.93 -2.06
CA ARG A 48 4.50 29.29 -2.56
C ARG A 48 5.78 30.12 -2.62
N GLN A 49 6.66 29.95 -1.62
CA GLN A 49 7.93 30.68 -1.53
C GLN A 49 9.07 30.00 -2.30
N HIS A 50 8.85 28.79 -2.79
CA HIS A 50 9.86 27.94 -3.42
C HIS A 50 9.33 27.32 -4.74
N PRO A 51 8.75 28.10 -5.65
CA PRO A 51 8.11 27.57 -6.85
C PRO A 51 9.08 26.93 -7.84
N GLU A 52 10.37 27.27 -7.75
CA GLU A 52 11.43 26.72 -8.62
C GLU A 52 12.08 25.46 -8.06
N ASP A 53 11.75 25.05 -6.84
CA ASP A 53 12.20 23.77 -6.31
C ASP A 53 11.65 22.63 -7.19
N ILE A 54 12.43 21.56 -7.31
CA ILE A 54 12.03 20.40 -8.11
C ILE A 54 10.97 19.60 -7.35
N ALA A 55 9.80 19.45 -7.94
CA ALA A 55 8.71 18.63 -7.42
C ALA A 55 8.87 17.16 -7.85
N LEU A 56 9.17 16.93 -9.15
CA LEU A 56 9.26 15.60 -9.73
C LEU A 56 10.53 15.43 -10.55
N ILE A 57 11.11 14.23 -10.47
CA ILE A 57 12.12 13.74 -11.42
C ILE A 57 11.54 12.50 -12.09
N PHE A 58 11.50 12.52 -13.43
CA PHE A 58 10.96 11.44 -14.23
C PHE A 58 11.79 11.27 -15.50
N MET A 59 12.44 10.14 -15.70
CA MET A 59 13.25 9.83 -16.89
C MET A 59 14.25 10.95 -17.26
N GLY A 60 14.95 11.50 -16.27
CA GLY A 60 15.90 12.59 -16.44
C GLY A 60 15.28 13.99 -16.50
N ARG A 61 14.00 14.11 -16.75
CA ARG A 61 13.29 15.40 -16.72
C ARG A 61 13.05 15.83 -15.27
N ARG A 62 13.36 17.08 -14.98
CA ARG A 62 13.07 17.75 -13.71
C ARG A 62 11.90 18.70 -13.92
N ILE A 63 10.87 18.56 -13.07
CA ILE A 63 9.64 19.35 -13.12
C ILE A 63 9.57 20.15 -11.82
N THR A 64 9.49 21.47 -11.93
CA THR A 64 9.37 22.36 -10.78
C THR A 64 7.97 22.37 -10.19
N TYR A 65 7.83 22.85 -8.96
CA TYR A 65 6.49 23.06 -8.36
C TYR A 65 5.66 24.04 -9.18
N ARG A 66 6.27 25.08 -9.75
CA ARG A 66 5.61 26.03 -10.67
C ARG A 66 5.00 25.31 -11.88
N GLU A 67 5.80 24.49 -12.55
CA GLU A 67 5.34 23.75 -13.73
C GLU A 67 4.24 22.74 -13.39
N LEU A 68 4.40 22.01 -12.28
CA LEU A 68 3.41 21.03 -11.84
C LEU A 68 2.07 21.67 -11.50
N ILE A 69 2.08 22.78 -10.73
CA ILE A 69 0.87 23.51 -10.34
C ILE A 69 0.22 24.13 -11.58
N ALA A 70 0.98 24.77 -12.46
CA ALA A 70 0.43 25.36 -13.69
C ALA A 70 -0.21 24.30 -14.61
N GLN A 71 0.37 23.10 -14.69
CA GLN A 71 -0.23 22.00 -15.43
C GLN A 71 -1.52 21.50 -14.76
N ALA A 72 -1.54 21.38 -13.43
CA ALA A 72 -2.74 21.01 -12.69
C ALA A 72 -3.87 22.04 -12.86
N ASP A 73 -3.54 23.34 -12.84
CA ASP A 73 -4.49 24.43 -13.11
C ASP A 73 -5.09 24.31 -14.51
N ARG A 74 -4.24 24.09 -15.52
CA ARG A 74 -4.69 23.90 -16.91
C ARG A 74 -5.60 22.68 -17.04
N VAL A 75 -5.24 21.55 -16.43
CA VAL A 75 -6.05 20.32 -16.42
C VAL A 75 -7.39 20.56 -15.74
N SER A 76 -7.42 21.27 -14.61
CA SER A 76 -8.67 21.57 -13.90
C SER A 76 -9.61 22.45 -14.72
N ASP A 77 -9.11 23.45 -15.43
CA ASP A 77 -9.93 24.30 -16.32
C ASP A 77 -10.54 23.49 -17.48
N ILE A 78 -9.76 22.55 -18.05
CA ILE A 78 -10.25 21.65 -19.11
C ILE A 78 -11.32 20.72 -18.55
N LEU A 79 -11.07 20.05 -17.43
CA LEU A 79 -12.03 19.14 -16.80
C LEU A 79 -13.34 19.87 -16.48
N THR A 80 -13.25 21.09 -15.93
CA THR A 80 -14.42 21.94 -15.66
C THR A 80 -15.17 22.28 -16.95
N SER A 81 -14.44 22.61 -18.03
CA SER A 81 -15.04 22.86 -19.35
C SER A 81 -15.67 21.61 -20.00
N MET A 82 -15.23 20.41 -19.60
CA MET A 82 -15.82 19.12 -19.95
C MET A 82 -16.97 18.70 -19.01
N ASN A 83 -17.42 19.63 -18.15
CA ASN A 83 -18.50 19.43 -17.19
C ASN A 83 -18.18 18.44 -16.04
N ILE A 84 -16.90 18.22 -15.73
CA ILE A 84 -16.51 17.49 -14.52
C ILE A 84 -16.64 18.42 -13.31
N ARG A 85 -17.31 17.95 -12.28
CA ARG A 85 -17.69 18.75 -11.09
C ARG A 85 -17.33 18.03 -9.79
N LYS A 86 -17.51 18.73 -8.68
CA LYS A 86 -17.38 18.16 -7.34
C LYS A 86 -18.26 16.94 -7.17
N GLY A 87 -17.64 15.83 -6.75
CA GLY A 87 -18.30 14.55 -6.52
C GLY A 87 -18.21 13.58 -7.68
N ASP A 88 -17.90 14.04 -8.90
CA ASP A 88 -17.66 13.13 -10.03
C ASP A 88 -16.39 12.30 -9.79
N ILE A 89 -16.36 11.11 -10.38
CA ILE A 89 -15.20 10.22 -10.34
C ILE A 89 -14.64 10.07 -11.75
N ILE A 90 -13.34 10.18 -11.89
CA ILE A 90 -12.61 9.88 -13.13
C ILE A 90 -11.72 8.65 -12.95
N LEU A 91 -11.31 8.01 -14.06
CA LEU A 91 -10.38 6.89 -14.05
C LEU A 91 -8.95 7.34 -14.37
N LEU A 92 -8.00 6.76 -13.65
CA LEU A 92 -6.57 7.00 -13.85
C LEU A 92 -5.79 5.68 -13.87
N GLY A 93 -5.25 5.31 -15.04
CA GLY A 93 -4.43 4.12 -15.25
C GLY A 93 -3.01 4.46 -15.69
N ALA A 94 -2.29 5.28 -14.89
CA ALA A 94 -0.93 5.69 -15.21
C ALA A 94 -0.12 6.03 -13.95
N ASN A 95 1.21 5.93 -14.07
CA ASN A 95 2.16 6.35 -13.04
C ASN A 95 3.21 7.28 -13.69
N SER A 96 2.84 8.53 -13.89
CA SER A 96 3.63 9.53 -14.62
C SER A 96 3.41 10.93 -14.06
N PRO A 97 4.21 11.95 -14.42
CA PRO A 97 3.98 13.33 -14.01
C PRO A 97 2.60 13.88 -14.39
N GLN A 98 2.05 13.43 -15.54
CA GLN A 98 0.70 13.78 -15.96
C GLN A 98 -0.35 13.26 -14.98
N ALA A 99 -0.18 12.03 -14.49
CA ALA A 99 -1.06 11.45 -13.47
C ALA A 99 -1.07 12.29 -12.18
N VAL A 100 0.09 12.83 -11.78
CA VAL A 100 0.17 13.74 -10.63
C VAL A 100 -0.62 15.03 -10.87
N SER A 101 -0.46 15.63 -12.07
CA SER A 101 -1.21 16.85 -12.43
C SER A 101 -2.72 16.62 -12.44
N ILE A 102 -3.18 15.44 -12.89
CA ILE A 102 -4.59 15.05 -12.89
C ILE A 102 -5.11 14.88 -11.45
N LEU A 103 -4.36 14.21 -10.56
CA LEU A 103 -4.70 14.09 -9.14
C LEU A 103 -4.86 15.46 -8.49
N LEU A 104 -3.94 16.39 -8.75
CA LEU A 104 -4.00 17.74 -8.21
C LEU A 104 -5.15 18.56 -8.81
N ALA A 105 -5.42 18.42 -10.09
CA ALA A 105 -6.57 19.06 -10.74
C ALA A 105 -7.89 18.60 -10.13
N CYS A 106 -8.06 17.30 -9.91
CA CYS A 106 -9.24 16.74 -9.26
C CYS A 106 -9.36 17.20 -7.80
N SER A 107 -8.23 17.26 -7.06
CA SER A 107 -8.19 17.83 -5.71
C SER A 107 -8.64 19.31 -5.71
N ARG A 108 -8.32 20.09 -6.75
CA ARG A 108 -8.72 21.50 -6.88
C ARG A 108 -10.22 21.65 -7.10
N ILE A 109 -10.82 20.85 -8.00
CA ILE A 109 -12.23 20.98 -8.38
C ILE A 109 -13.19 20.10 -7.57
N GLY A 110 -12.67 19.30 -6.63
CA GLY A 110 -13.48 18.42 -5.78
C GLY A 110 -13.92 17.11 -6.44
N ALA A 111 -13.35 16.74 -7.58
CA ALA A 111 -13.57 15.45 -8.21
C ALA A 111 -12.71 14.37 -7.55
N GLY A 112 -13.16 13.12 -7.60
CA GLY A 112 -12.41 11.95 -7.15
C GLY A 112 -11.68 11.26 -8.30
N VAL A 113 -10.60 10.54 -7.98
CA VAL A 113 -9.83 9.75 -8.93
C VAL A 113 -9.85 8.29 -8.52
N MET A 114 -10.46 7.44 -9.34
CA MET A 114 -10.31 6.00 -9.19
C MET A 114 -9.03 5.56 -9.87
N ILE A 115 -8.09 5.07 -9.07
CA ILE A 115 -6.78 4.67 -9.57
C ILE A 115 -6.81 3.19 -9.92
N LEU A 116 -6.54 2.88 -11.17
CA LEU A 116 -6.48 1.50 -11.68
C LEU A 116 -5.13 0.89 -11.27
N THR A 117 -5.18 -0.09 -10.39
CA THR A 117 -3.98 -0.75 -9.82
C THR A 117 -3.64 -2.05 -10.53
N THR A 118 -4.66 -2.70 -11.06
CA THR A 118 -4.62 -4.03 -11.64
C THR A 118 -5.51 -4.05 -12.86
N ARG A 119 -5.22 -4.95 -13.79
CA ARG A 119 -6.12 -5.23 -14.91
C ARG A 119 -7.32 -5.99 -14.37
N THR A 120 -8.36 -5.26 -14.02
CA THR A 120 -9.66 -5.81 -13.64
C THR A 120 -10.24 -6.54 -14.87
N ASN A 121 -11.05 -7.59 -14.64
CA ASN A 121 -11.79 -8.22 -15.74
C ASN A 121 -12.57 -7.15 -16.52
N PRO A 122 -12.51 -7.14 -17.87
CA PRO A 122 -13.16 -6.11 -18.69
C PRO A 122 -14.66 -5.96 -18.43
N ASP A 123 -15.40 -7.06 -18.18
CA ASP A 123 -16.84 -7.00 -17.88
C ASP A 123 -17.12 -6.31 -16.54
N GLN A 124 -16.32 -6.59 -15.52
CA GLN A 124 -16.40 -5.90 -14.21
C GLN A 124 -16.01 -4.44 -14.34
N PHE A 125 -15.05 -4.13 -15.20
CA PHE A 125 -14.64 -2.76 -15.46
C PHE A 125 -15.74 -1.95 -16.16
N ALA A 126 -16.37 -2.52 -17.20
CA ALA A 126 -17.52 -1.91 -17.89
C ALA A 126 -18.68 -1.66 -16.92
N GLN A 127 -19.01 -2.66 -16.08
CA GLN A 127 -20.04 -2.49 -15.06
C GLN A 127 -19.70 -1.36 -14.08
N THR A 128 -18.44 -1.22 -13.67
CA THR A 128 -17.99 -0.14 -12.79
C THR A 128 -18.18 1.23 -13.46
N ILE A 129 -17.86 1.36 -14.75
CA ILE A 129 -18.06 2.62 -15.51
C ILE A 129 -19.53 3.00 -15.53
N ALA A 130 -20.40 2.05 -15.88
CA ALA A 130 -21.84 2.25 -15.96
C ALA A 130 -22.47 2.60 -14.59
N ASP A 131 -22.14 1.84 -13.55
CA ASP A 131 -22.69 2.03 -12.20
C ASP A 131 -22.28 3.38 -11.58
N MET A 132 -21.14 3.91 -11.99
CA MET A 132 -20.58 5.16 -11.45
C MET A 132 -20.75 6.37 -12.36
N ASP A 133 -21.32 6.18 -13.56
CA ASP A 133 -21.46 7.24 -14.58
C ASP A 133 -20.11 7.97 -14.83
N ILE A 134 -19.04 7.17 -15.03
CA ILE A 134 -17.68 7.69 -15.17
C ILE A 134 -17.51 8.33 -16.56
N PRO A 135 -17.19 9.63 -16.65
CA PRO A 135 -17.19 10.32 -17.92
C PRO A 135 -15.88 10.20 -18.70
N ILE A 136 -14.73 10.04 -18.00
CA ILE A 136 -13.41 10.16 -18.60
C ILE A 136 -12.39 9.21 -17.96
N MET A 137 -11.51 8.66 -18.78
CA MET A 137 -10.37 7.85 -18.38
C MET A 137 -9.08 8.45 -18.89
N PHE A 138 -8.07 8.51 -18.02
CA PHE A 138 -6.68 8.82 -18.38
C PHE A 138 -5.84 7.57 -18.19
N CYS A 139 -5.15 7.10 -19.21
CA CYS A 139 -4.37 5.87 -19.13
C CYS A 139 -3.20 5.84 -20.11
N THR A 140 -2.30 4.89 -19.91
CA THR A 140 -1.25 4.55 -20.88
C THR A 140 -1.82 3.69 -22.03
N SER A 141 -1.10 3.62 -23.13
CA SER A 141 -1.54 2.87 -24.34
C SER A 141 -1.77 1.37 -24.06
N ASP A 142 -0.95 0.75 -23.21
CA ASP A 142 -1.09 -0.65 -22.83
C ASP A 142 -2.32 -0.91 -21.94
N VAL A 143 -2.65 0.01 -21.05
CA VAL A 143 -3.87 -0.05 -20.24
C VAL A 143 -5.11 0.12 -21.12
N TYR A 144 -5.07 1.07 -22.06
CA TYR A 144 -6.13 1.23 -23.05
C TYR A 144 -6.34 -0.04 -23.87
N ALA A 145 -5.28 -0.59 -24.46
CA ALA A 145 -5.35 -1.78 -25.29
C ALA A 145 -6.00 -2.98 -24.54
N TYR A 146 -5.67 -3.14 -23.26
CA TYR A 146 -6.25 -4.21 -22.43
C TYR A 146 -7.77 -4.10 -22.27
N TYR A 147 -8.29 -2.88 -22.05
CA TYR A 147 -9.72 -2.68 -21.84
C TYR A 147 -10.52 -2.51 -23.15
N ALA A 148 -9.87 -2.09 -24.23
CA ALA A 148 -10.51 -1.92 -25.53
C ALA A 148 -10.84 -3.26 -26.23
N GLU A 149 -10.16 -4.36 -25.89
CA GLU A 149 -10.45 -5.70 -26.44
C GLU A 149 -11.88 -6.20 -26.14
N GLY A 150 -12.57 -5.63 -25.14
CA GLY A 150 -13.90 -6.06 -24.69
C GLY A 150 -14.98 -4.98 -24.79
N ASP A 151 -14.80 -3.94 -25.62
CA ASP A 151 -15.72 -2.79 -25.77
C ASP A 151 -16.02 -2.06 -24.43
N SER A 152 -15.28 -2.38 -23.38
CA SER A 152 -15.53 -1.89 -22.01
C SER A 152 -15.23 -0.40 -21.82
N VAL A 153 -14.60 0.25 -22.79
CA VAL A 153 -14.30 1.69 -22.80
C VAL A 153 -15.28 2.52 -23.65
N ASP A 154 -16.21 1.89 -24.34
CA ASP A 154 -17.10 2.58 -25.30
C ASP A 154 -18.14 3.47 -24.60
N GLU A 155 -18.45 3.21 -23.34
CA GLU A 155 -19.38 4.02 -22.53
C GLU A 155 -18.71 5.32 -22.02
N LEU A 156 -17.38 5.42 -22.09
CA LEU A 156 -16.67 6.64 -21.68
C LEU A 156 -16.85 7.75 -22.73
N SER A 157 -17.15 8.96 -22.27
CA SER A 157 -17.21 10.13 -23.15
C SER A 157 -15.85 10.47 -23.75
N HIS A 158 -14.77 10.23 -22.98
CA HIS A 158 -13.40 10.46 -23.43
C HIS A 158 -12.41 9.46 -22.83
N VAL A 159 -11.45 9.03 -23.64
CA VAL A 159 -10.26 8.32 -23.19
C VAL A 159 -9.03 9.13 -23.60
N VAL A 160 -8.25 9.56 -22.63
CA VAL A 160 -7.04 10.36 -22.85
C VAL A 160 -5.80 9.49 -22.68
N ILE A 161 -5.05 9.30 -23.75
CA ILE A 161 -3.82 8.51 -23.72
C ILE A 161 -2.65 9.37 -23.25
N LEU A 162 -2.06 8.97 -22.13
CA LEU A 162 -0.92 9.65 -21.53
C LEU A 162 0.40 9.15 -22.16
N PRO A 163 1.34 10.04 -22.48
CA PRO A 163 2.66 9.64 -22.95
C PRO A 163 3.45 8.99 -21.83
N PHE A 164 3.77 7.72 -21.99
CA PHE A 164 4.55 6.97 -21.00
C PHE A 164 5.92 6.54 -21.53
N ASP A 165 6.00 6.23 -22.85
CA ASP A 165 7.11 5.49 -23.43
C ASP A 165 8.02 6.32 -24.33
N LEU A 166 7.99 7.66 -24.24
CA LEU A 166 8.75 8.48 -25.16
C LEU A 166 10.11 8.88 -24.59
N PRO A 167 11.19 8.69 -25.36
CA PRO A 167 12.48 9.28 -25.07
C PRO A 167 12.37 10.79 -24.85
N ILE A 168 13.21 11.31 -23.98
CA ILE A 168 13.26 12.73 -23.67
C ILE A 168 13.52 13.52 -24.97
N GLY A 169 12.54 14.34 -25.39
CA GLY A 169 12.67 15.24 -26.54
C GLY A 169 12.01 14.79 -27.82
N GLU A 170 11.32 13.65 -27.88
CA GLU A 170 10.51 13.30 -29.05
C GLU A 170 9.06 13.78 -28.94
N ASP A 171 8.54 14.27 -30.04
CA ASP A 171 7.19 14.81 -30.18
C ASP A 171 6.16 13.66 -30.03
N THR A 172 5.20 13.83 -29.12
CA THR A 172 4.15 12.86 -28.79
C THR A 172 3.12 12.64 -29.91
N SER A 173 3.33 13.25 -31.08
CA SER A 173 2.42 13.18 -32.22
C SER A 173 2.40 11.82 -32.94
N ALA A 174 3.29 10.88 -32.58
CA ALA A 174 3.55 9.66 -33.36
C ALA A 174 2.92 8.36 -32.80
N VAL A 175 2.10 8.41 -31.74
CA VAL A 175 1.34 7.22 -31.37
C VAL A 175 0.12 7.15 -32.30
N GLU A 176 0.19 6.32 -33.32
CA GLU A 176 -0.96 5.99 -34.17
C GLU A 176 -1.99 5.22 -33.31
N PHE A 177 -3.00 5.92 -32.83
CA PHE A 177 -4.20 5.30 -32.31
C PHE A 177 -5.09 4.88 -33.47
N ASP A 178 -5.76 3.76 -33.31
CA ASP A 178 -6.82 3.39 -34.24
C ASP A 178 -7.85 4.53 -34.29
N LYS A 179 -7.87 5.25 -35.39
CA LYS A 179 -8.72 6.43 -35.60
C LYS A 179 -10.22 6.07 -35.69
N GLY A 180 -10.57 4.83 -35.44
CA GLY A 180 -11.96 4.34 -35.51
C GLY A 180 -12.84 4.80 -34.34
N ASN A 181 -12.27 5.05 -33.14
CA ASN A 181 -13.03 5.49 -31.97
C ASN A 181 -12.84 7.00 -31.73
N SER A 182 -13.89 7.78 -31.96
CA SER A 182 -13.87 9.25 -31.87
C SER A 182 -13.64 9.77 -30.45
N ASN A 183 -13.76 8.91 -29.43
CA ASN A 183 -13.66 9.26 -28.01
C ASN A 183 -12.21 9.19 -27.49
N VAL A 184 -11.29 8.60 -28.26
CA VAL A 184 -9.88 8.45 -27.86
C VAL A 184 -9.06 9.61 -28.37
N ILE A 185 -8.41 10.33 -27.45
CA ILE A 185 -7.57 11.51 -27.77
C ILE A 185 -6.20 11.39 -27.10
N SER A 186 -5.19 12.01 -27.72
CA SER A 186 -3.87 12.12 -27.11
C SER A 186 -3.85 13.16 -25.99
N TRP A 187 -2.87 13.04 -25.07
CA TRP A 187 -2.62 14.06 -24.05
C TRP A 187 -2.42 15.47 -24.64
N ALA A 188 -1.71 15.58 -25.76
CA ALA A 188 -1.53 16.85 -26.45
C ALA A 188 -2.85 17.44 -26.97
N ALA A 189 -3.72 16.60 -27.54
CA ALA A 189 -5.06 17.02 -27.96
C ALA A 189 -5.92 17.45 -26.77
N PHE A 190 -5.86 16.72 -25.65
CA PHE A 190 -6.53 17.09 -24.41
C PHE A 190 -6.06 18.46 -23.90
N LEU A 191 -4.75 18.72 -23.82
CA LEU A 191 -4.22 20.02 -23.38
C LEU A 191 -4.60 21.18 -24.30
N ASN A 192 -4.91 20.91 -25.57
CA ASN A 192 -5.40 21.90 -26.55
C ASN A 192 -6.93 22.03 -26.54
N PHE A 193 -7.63 21.33 -25.63
CA PHE A 193 -9.08 21.47 -25.52
C PHE A 193 -9.46 22.93 -25.21
N ARG A 194 -10.56 23.37 -25.81
CA ARG A 194 -11.02 24.75 -25.63
C ARG A 194 -11.58 24.96 -24.23
N VAL A 195 -10.90 25.77 -23.44
CA VAL A 195 -11.42 26.20 -22.14
C VAL A 195 -12.56 27.21 -22.36
N THR A 196 -13.72 26.88 -21.84
CA THR A 196 -14.92 27.72 -21.86
C THR A 196 -15.27 28.24 -20.48
N GLU A 197 -14.71 27.62 -19.43
CA GLU A 197 -14.96 27.94 -18.02
C GLU A 197 -13.66 27.73 -17.23
N THR A 198 -13.32 28.68 -16.36
CA THR A 198 -12.19 28.56 -15.44
C THR A 198 -12.64 27.80 -14.20
N ALA A 199 -11.83 26.87 -13.75
CA ALA A 199 -12.12 26.08 -12.57
C ALA A 199 -12.08 26.94 -11.29
N GLU A 200 -13.13 26.84 -10.49
CA GLU A 200 -13.12 27.33 -9.12
C GLU A 200 -12.53 26.28 -8.18
N GLU A 201 -11.78 26.74 -7.20
CA GLU A 201 -11.23 25.85 -6.18
C GLU A 201 -12.28 25.50 -5.15
N VAL A 202 -12.40 24.20 -4.85
CA VAL A 202 -13.29 23.71 -3.79
C VAL A 202 -12.61 23.83 -2.45
N GLU A 203 -13.23 24.56 -1.54
CA GLU A 203 -12.73 24.71 -0.17
C GLU A 203 -12.90 23.44 0.67
N GLY A 204 -11.97 23.26 1.62
CA GLY A 204 -11.98 22.17 2.60
C GLY A 204 -11.29 20.89 2.14
N GLY A 205 -11.34 19.87 2.97
CA GLY A 205 -10.70 18.57 2.76
C GLY A 205 -11.67 17.38 2.79
N TYR A 206 -12.96 17.61 3.01
CA TYR A 206 -14.00 16.58 3.20
C TYR A 206 -14.68 16.17 1.88
N PHE A 207 -13.88 15.90 0.87
CA PHE A 207 -14.34 15.32 -0.38
C PHE A 207 -13.34 14.29 -0.87
N THR A 208 -13.83 13.34 -1.67
CA THR A 208 -13.03 12.24 -2.21
C THR A 208 -11.89 12.78 -3.05
N LEU A 209 -10.67 12.30 -2.77
CA LEU A 209 -9.54 12.48 -3.65
C LEU A 209 -9.23 11.21 -4.43
N THR A 210 -9.11 10.08 -3.74
CA THR A 210 -8.79 8.82 -4.40
C THR A 210 -9.78 7.73 -4.05
N VAL A 211 -10.02 6.85 -5.01
CA VAL A 211 -10.62 5.53 -4.82
C VAL A 211 -9.58 4.51 -5.27
N SER A 212 -9.03 3.75 -4.33
CA SER A 212 -8.04 2.72 -4.62
C SER A 212 -8.62 1.33 -4.39
N ALA A 213 -8.25 0.36 -5.22
CA ALA A 213 -8.69 -1.01 -5.05
C ALA A 213 -7.85 -1.71 -3.97
N SER A 214 -8.51 -2.33 -2.98
CA SER A 214 -7.87 -3.32 -2.12
C SER A 214 -8.02 -4.72 -2.72
N THR A 215 -7.05 -5.58 -2.46
CA THR A 215 -7.25 -7.02 -2.70
C THR A 215 -8.15 -7.57 -1.60
N GLY A 216 -9.45 -7.61 -1.84
CA GLY A 216 -10.42 -8.16 -0.88
C GLY A 216 -10.06 -9.60 -0.49
N THR A 217 -10.32 -9.97 0.77
CA THR A 217 -10.12 -11.34 1.28
C THR A 217 -10.95 -12.38 0.52
N ASN A 218 -12.02 -11.96 -0.15
CA ASN A 218 -12.93 -12.80 -0.95
C ASN A 218 -12.63 -12.73 -2.46
N GLY A 219 -11.49 -12.15 -2.87
CA GLY A 219 -11.06 -12.11 -4.26
C GLY A 219 -11.63 -10.96 -5.12
N ALA A 220 -12.70 -10.28 -4.70
CA ALA A 220 -13.20 -9.10 -5.40
C ALA A 220 -12.51 -7.83 -4.87
N PRO A 221 -12.01 -6.94 -5.75
CA PRO A 221 -11.43 -5.67 -5.33
C PRO A 221 -12.50 -4.79 -4.66
N LYS A 222 -12.14 -4.16 -3.52
CA LYS A 222 -12.99 -3.17 -2.84
C LYS A 222 -12.44 -1.77 -3.10
N GLY A 223 -13.31 -0.84 -3.46
CA GLY A 223 -12.94 0.56 -3.67
C GLY A 223 -12.81 1.30 -2.34
N ILE A 224 -11.60 1.61 -1.93
CA ILE A 224 -11.33 2.38 -0.70
C ILE A 224 -11.43 3.86 -1.01
N VAL A 225 -12.41 4.54 -0.41
CA VAL A 225 -12.63 5.99 -0.60
C VAL A 225 -11.82 6.78 0.40
N MET A 226 -10.84 7.55 -0.13
CA MET A 226 -9.97 8.38 0.67
C MET A 226 -10.25 9.87 0.40
N GLU A 227 -10.44 10.64 1.47
CA GLU A 227 -10.67 12.09 1.39
C GLU A 227 -9.34 12.86 1.42
N ASN A 228 -9.33 14.08 0.87
CA ASN A 228 -8.16 14.97 0.89
C ASN A 228 -7.56 15.13 2.29
N ARG A 229 -8.40 15.31 3.31
CA ARG A 229 -7.99 15.49 4.71
C ARG A 229 -7.13 14.34 5.25
N SER A 230 -7.30 13.12 4.74
CA SER A 230 -6.53 11.96 5.20
C SER A 230 -5.05 12.07 4.82
N PHE A 231 -4.75 12.68 3.69
CA PHE A 231 -3.36 12.95 3.26
C PHE A 231 -2.74 14.08 4.09
N ILE A 232 -3.52 15.12 4.41
CA ILE A 232 -3.07 16.22 5.28
C ILE A 232 -2.81 15.71 6.70
N ALA A 233 -3.68 14.82 7.21
CA ALA A 233 -3.47 14.18 8.50
C ALA A 233 -2.19 13.36 8.52
N LEU A 234 -1.91 12.60 7.46
CA LEU A 234 -0.68 11.81 7.35
C LEU A 234 0.57 12.70 7.33
N GLU A 235 0.54 13.80 6.58
CA GLU A 235 1.64 14.79 6.58
C GLU A 235 1.94 15.30 7.99
N LYS A 236 0.91 15.70 8.75
CA LYS A 236 1.06 16.17 10.12
C LYS A 236 1.59 15.08 11.06
N ILE A 237 1.13 13.85 10.90
CA ILE A 237 1.62 12.68 11.62
C ILE A 237 3.13 12.53 11.41
N LEU A 238 3.61 12.56 10.17
CA LEU A 238 5.04 12.39 9.86
C LEU A 238 5.90 13.51 10.47
N ARG A 239 5.45 14.76 10.39
CA ARG A 239 6.15 15.89 11.04
C ARG A 239 6.24 15.72 12.55
N CYS A 240 5.14 15.31 13.19
CA CYS A 240 5.10 15.12 14.64
C CYS A 240 5.88 13.87 15.10
N ALA A 241 5.97 12.85 14.25
CA ALA A 241 6.73 11.62 14.54
C ALA A 241 8.24 11.78 14.44
N GLY A 242 8.72 12.96 14.02
CA GLY A 242 10.16 13.22 13.90
C GLY A 242 10.80 12.58 12.67
N PHE A 243 10.02 12.28 11.64
CA PHE A 243 10.58 11.94 10.33
C PHE A 243 11.40 13.12 9.83
N CYS A 244 12.71 12.92 9.66
CA CYS A 244 13.65 13.97 9.22
C CYS A 244 13.56 14.19 7.71
N TRP A 245 12.35 14.42 7.21
CA TRP A 245 12.09 14.73 5.81
C TRP A 245 12.12 16.23 5.62
N ASN A 246 13.16 16.71 4.95
CA ASN A 246 13.38 18.13 4.78
C ASN A 246 13.07 18.56 3.35
N ARG A 247 12.69 19.83 3.18
CA ARG A 247 12.55 20.42 1.86
C ARG A 247 13.79 20.14 1.00
N GLY A 248 13.57 19.71 -0.25
CA GLY A 248 14.61 19.36 -1.19
C GLY A 248 15.18 17.96 -1.06
N ASP A 249 14.77 17.19 -0.04
CA ASP A 249 15.07 15.76 -0.01
C ASP A 249 14.38 15.03 -1.16
N ILE A 250 15.04 13.99 -1.66
CA ILE A 250 14.53 13.17 -2.75
C ILE A 250 13.99 11.86 -2.21
N VAL A 251 12.70 11.61 -2.42
CA VAL A 251 12.02 10.35 -2.13
C VAL A 251 11.96 9.49 -3.38
N SER A 252 12.47 8.28 -3.33
CA SER A 252 12.32 7.33 -4.43
C SER A 252 10.95 6.65 -4.36
N ALA A 253 10.10 6.91 -5.35
CA ALA A 253 8.75 6.32 -5.47
C ALA A 253 8.83 4.91 -6.06
N THR A 254 9.15 3.93 -5.23
CA THR A 254 9.29 2.51 -5.62
C THR A 254 7.95 1.80 -5.81
N LEU A 255 6.86 2.36 -5.30
CA LEU A 255 5.51 1.81 -5.39
C LEU A 255 4.64 2.64 -6.35
N SER A 256 3.81 1.95 -7.12
CA SER A 256 2.83 2.57 -8.01
C SER A 256 1.84 3.45 -7.23
N THR A 257 1.35 4.51 -7.89
CA THR A 257 0.24 5.35 -7.39
C THR A 257 -1.05 4.56 -7.15
N GLY A 258 -1.17 3.37 -7.71
CA GLY A 258 -2.32 2.50 -7.43
C GLY A 258 -2.31 1.83 -6.04
N VAL A 259 -1.20 1.90 -5.31
CA VAL A 259 -1.10 1.41 -3.93
C VAL A 259 -1.19 2.60 -2.99
N ALA A 260 -1.96 2.50 -1.90
CA ALA A 260 -2.15 3.61 -0.96
C ALA A 260 -0.83 4.23 -0.49
N THR A 261 0.16 3.42 -0.12
CA THR A 261 1.50 3.90 0.25
C THR A 261 2.19 4.64 -0.88
N GLY A 262 2.06 4.17 -2.13
CA GLY A 262 2.62 4.84 -3.32
C GLY A 262 2.00 6.21 -3.54
N THR A 263 0.67 6.32 -3.45
CA THR A 263 -0.03 7.60 -3.64
C THR A 263 0.16 8.54 -2.46
N SER A 264 0.09 8.05 -1.23
CA SER A 264 0.15 8.91 -0.05
C SER A 264 1.59 9.16 0.41
N LEU A 265 2.27 8.13 0.91
CA LEU A 265 3.57 8.27 1.57
C LEU A 265 4.71 8.60 0.59
N LEU A 266 4.64 8.09 -0.65
CA LEU A 266 5.73 8.26 -1.63
C LEU A 266 5.45 9.32 -2.71
N LEU A 267 4.26 9.92 -2.72
CA LEU A 267 3.90 10.93 -3.71
C LEU A 267 3.30 12.20 -3.08
N LEU A 268 2.04 12.16 -2.64
CA LEU A 268 1.32 13.37 -2.27
C LEU A 268 1.86 14.03 -1.00
N VAL A 269 2.18 13.26 0.03
CA VAL A 269 2.72 13.80 1.29
C VAL A 269 4.11 14.42 1.09
N PRO A 270 5.07 13.79 0.40
CA PRO A 270 6.32 14.44 0.01
C PRO A 270 6.12 15.78 -0.71
N LEU A 271 5.20 15.85 -1.67
CA LEU A 271 4.90 17.09 -2.40
C LEU A 271 4.32 18.18 -1.48
N ILE A 272 3.45 17.83 -0.52
CA ILE A 272 2.96 18.78 0.49
C ILE A 272 4.12 19.32 1.34
N MET A 273 5.08 18.47 1.67
CA MET A 273 6.24 18.82 2.50
C MET A 273 7.34 19.59 1.75
N GLY A 274 7.26 19.70 0.43
CA GLY A 274 8.26 20.38 -0.40
C GLY A 274 9.46 19.51 -0.76
N LEU A 275 9.29 18.20 -0.78
CA LEU A 275 10.30 17.24 -1.22
C LEU A 275 10.25 17.05 -2.74
N THR A 276 11.30 16.45 -3.27
CA THR A 276 11.33 15.98 -4.67
C THR A 276 10.94 14.52 -4.72
N VAL A 277 10.00 14.15 -5.59
CA VAL A 277 9.63 12.75 -5.83
C VAL A 277 10.33 12.23 -7.07
N LEU A 278 11.15 11.21 -6.90
CA LEU A 278 11.81 10.49 -7.99
C LEU A 278 10.90 9.33 -8.43
N GLN A 279 10.28 9.48 -9.59
CA GLN A 279 9.47 8.43 -10.21
C GLN A 279 10.32 7.66 -11.21
N SER A 280 10.61 6.39 -10.91
CA SER A 280 11.32 5.49 -11.81
C SER A 280 10.31 4.63 -12.56
N PRO A 281 10.18 4.78 -13.88
CA PRO A 281 9.26 3.98 -14.66
C PRO A 281 9.74 2.53 -14.72
N ARG A 282 8.81 1.58 -14.65
CA ARG A 282 9.09 0.17 -14.90
C ARG A 282 9.04 -0.06 -16.41
N TYR A 283 10.19 -0.27 -17.03
CA TYR A 283 10.25 -0.68 -18.44
C TYR A 283 10.08 -2.19 -18.59
N PRO A 284 9.29 -2.66 -19.56
CA PRO A 284 9.11 -4.10 -19.77
C PRO A 284 10.40 -4.85 -20.15
N ASN A 285 11.41 -4.15 -20.66
CA ASN A 285 12.64 -4.76 -21.19
C ASN A 285 13.89 -4.49 -20.35
N VAL A 286 13.79 -3.78 -19.23
CA VAL A 286 14.90 -3.53 -18.30
C VAL A 286 14.55 -4.18 -16.99
N ASN A 287 15.53 -4.77 -16.29
CA ASN A 287 15.27 -5.30 -14.95
C ASN A 287 14.76 -4.15 -14.04
N PRO A 288 13.46 -4.06 -13.77
CA PRO A 288 12.89 -2.90 -13.10
C PRO A 288 13.38 -2.77 -11.65
N PHE A 289 13.90 -3.86 -11.10
CA PHE A 289 14.37 -3.91 -9.72
C PHE A 289 15.75 -3.28 -9.57
N ALA A 290 16.66 -3.50 -10.54
CA ALA A 290 17.96 -2.85 -10.54
C ALA A 290 17.83 -1.34 -10.74
N SER A 291 16.97 -0.88 -11.66
CA SER A 291 16.83 0.53 -11.99
C SER A 291 16.43 1.42 -10.80
N TYR A 292 15.73 0.89 -9.79
CA TYR A 292 15.40 1.68 -8.60
C TYR A 292 16.63 2.08 -7.78
N LEU A 293 17.58 1.17 -7.62
CA LEU A 293 18.81 1.46 -6.88
C LEU A 293 19.76 2.33 -7.71
N ASP A 294 19.85 2.08 -9.03
CA ASP A 294 20.62 2.92 -9.96
C ASP A 294 20.12 4.36 -9.96
N ASP A 295 18.81 4.55 -10.08
CA ASP A 295 18.19 5.87 -10.04
C ASP A 295 18.39 6.53 -8.67
N ALA A 296 18.22 5.78 -7.58
CA ALA A 296 18.45 6.30 -6.24
C ALA A 296 19.88 6.78 -6.05
N ALA A 297 20.87 6.05 -6.53
CA ALA A 297 22.27 6.43 -6.49
C ALA A 297 22.56 7.65 -7.41
N PHE A 298 22.10 7.59 -8.66
CA PHE A 298 22.34 8.63 -9.66
C PHE A 298 21.76 10.00 -9.24
N TYR A 299 20.50 10.00 -8.76
CA TYR A 299 19.81 11.22 -8.34
C TYR A 299 20.08 11.60 -6.88
N LYS A 300 20.88 10.81 -6.14
CA LYS A 300 21.20 11.04 -4.73
C LYS A 300 19.95 11.03 -3.86
N ALA A 301 19.08 10.03 -4.04
CA ALA A 301 17.88 9.88 -3.22
C ALA A 301 18.21 9.80 -1.74
N ASN A 302 17.39 10.46 -0.92
CA ASN A 302 17.59 10.54 0.53
C ASN A 302 16.73 9.55 1.30
N ILE A 303 15.58 9.18 0.72
CA ILE A 303 14.55 8.38 1.37
C ILE A 303 14.16 7.23 0.44
N LEU A 304 14.32 6.01 0.92
CA LEU A 304 13.91 4.78 0.24
C LEU A 304 12.83 4.07 1.06
N CYS A 305 11.79 3.59 0.40
CA CYS A 305 10.74 2.82 1.04
C CYS A 305 10.21 1.74 0.09
N ALA A 306 10.28 0.47 0.51
CA ALA A 306 9.80 -0.64 -0.29
C ALA A 306 9.35 -1.80 0.62
N PRO A 307 8.44 -2.69 0.17
CA PRO A 307 8.18 -3.94 0.88
C PRO A 307 9.44 -4.81 0.98
N PRO A 308 9.58 -5.68 2.00
CA PRO A 308 10.73 -6.57 2.12
C PRO A 308 11.00 -7.39 0.86
N SER A 309 9.93 -7.89 0.25
CA SER A 309 10.04 -8.67 -0.98
C SER A 309 10.59 -7.88 -2.18
N LEU A 310 10.30 -6.58 -2.26
CA LEU A 310 10.88 -5.71 -3.28
C LEU A 310 12.33 -5.37 -2.95
N TRP A 311 12.68 -5.15 -1.68
CA TRP A 311 14.07 -4.99 -1.25
C TRP A 311 14.93 -6.20 -1.65
N VAL A 312 14.46 -7.42 -1.35
CA VAL A 312 15.19 -8.65 -1.75
C VAL A 312 15.35 -8.73 -3.26
N ALA A 313 14.31 -8.38 -4.04
CA ALA A 313 14.38 -8.39 -5.49
C ALA A 313 15.35 -7.33 -6.04
N MET A 314 15.38 -6.13 -5.47
CA MET A 314 16.31 -5.06 -5.86
C MET A 314 17.77 -5.47 -5.58
N ILE A 315 18.05 -6.01 -4.39
CA ILE A 315 19.38 -6.49 -4.00
C ILE A 315 19.83 -7.63 -4.91
N SER A 316 18.96 -8.61 -5.18
CA SER A 316 19.29 -9.74 -6.07
C SER A 316 19.53 -9.33 -7.51
N ALA A 317 18.90 -8.26 -7.96
CA ALA A 317 19.04 -7.72 -9.30
C ALA A 317 20.26 -6.79 -9.47
N HIS A 318 20.88 -6.37 -8.37
CA HIS A 318 22.00 -5.44 -8.34
C HIS A 318 23.23 -6.10 -7.69
N PRO A 319 23.96 -6.96 -8.44
CA PRO A 319 25.11 -7.71 -7.89
C PRO A 319 26.36 -6.85 -7.68
N GLU A 320 26.36 -5.61 -8.20
CA GLU A 320 27.48 -4.67 -8.10
C GLU A 320 27.23 -3.64 -6.99
N ASP A 321 28.30 -3.00 -6.51
CA ASP A 321 28.23 -1.93 -5.54
C ASP A 321 27.49 -0.71 -6.11
N VAL A 322 26.62 -0.14 -5.32
CA VAL A 322 25.85 1.08 -5.67
C VAL A 322 26.06 2.14 -4.59
N ASP A 323 26.35 3.39 -4.96
CA ASP A 323 26.59 4.46 -4.00
C ASP A 323 25.28 4.97 -3.38
N LEU A 324 24.93 4.49 -2.18
CA LEU A 324 23.79 4.93 -1.39
C LEU A 324 24.16 5.95 -0.29
N SER A 325 25.32 6.60 -0.37
CA SER A 325 25.81 7.52 0.67
C SER A 325 24.93 8.75 0.91
N ALA A 326 24.02 9.06 -0.03
CA ALA A 326 23.01 10.11 0.16
C ALA A 326 21.74 9.61 0.90
N VAL A 327 21.55 8.29 1.02
CA VAL A 327 20.36 7.69 1.65
C VAL A 327 20.46 7.82 3.17
N LYS A 328 19.56 8.58 3.75
CA LYS A 328 19.53 8.87 5.18
C LYS A 328 18.33 8.30 5.91
N GLN A 329 17.35 7.74 5.17
CA GLN A 329 16.21 7.04 5.77
C GLN A 329 15.76 5.89 4.87
N VAL A 330 15.56 4.72 5.48
CA VAL A 330 15.20 3.49 4.79
C VAL A 330 14.02 2.82 5.50
N TYR A 331 12.96 2.54 4.75
CA TYR A 331 11.74 1.99 5.29
C TYR A 331 11.30 0.69 4.63
N SER A 332 10.65 -0.15 5.44
CA SER A 332 9.90 -1.33 4.98
C SER A 332 8.44 -1.19 5.36
N VAL A 333 7.54 -1.52 4.43
CA VAL A 333 6.08 -1.40 4.63
C VAL A 333 5.30 -2.42 3.80
N GLY A 334 4.12 -2.79 4.27
CA GLY A 334 3.14 -3.57 3.50
C GLY A 334 3.27 -5.08 3.58
N GLU A 335 4.40 -5.59 4.07
CA GLU A 335 4.65 -7.01 4.35
C GLU A 335 5.46 -7.14 5.65
N PRO A 336 5.30 -8.23 6.41
CA PRO A 336 6.20 -8.50 7.54
C PRO A 336 7.63 -8.75 7.03
N VAL A 337 8.62 -8.25 7.76
CA VAL A 337 10.02 -8.49 7.51
C VAL A 337 10.53 -9.62 8.43
N SER A 338 11.23 -10.60 7.89
CA SER A 338 11.91 -11.62 8.68
C SER A 338 13.28 -11.12 9.19
N THR A 339 13.81 -11.75 10.23
CA THR A 339 15.16 -11.43 10.72
C THR A 339 16.21 -11.63 9.62
N ALA A 340 16.10 -12.68 8.82
CA ALA A 340 17.01 -12.95 7.73
C ALA A 340 16.96 -11.87 6.63
N GLU A 341 15.76 -11.41 6.27
CA GLU A 341 15.59 -10.28 5.33
C GLU A 341 16.12 -8.98 5.92
N TYR A 342 15.82 -8.71 7.20
CA TYR A 342 16.33 -7.54 7.90
C TYR A 342 17.86 -7.49 7.87
N ASP A 343 18.51 -8.60 8.20
CA ASP A 343 19.97 -8.70 8.21
C ASP A 343 20.57 -8.57 6.79
N MET A 344 19.95 -9.23 5.79
CA MET A 344 20.36 -9.13 4.39
C MET A 344 20.29 -7.69 3.89
N ILE A 345 19.14 -7.03 4.10
CA ILE A 345 18.92 -5.65 3.63
C ILE A 345 19.90 -4.70 4.33
N ASN A 346 20.07 -4.82 5.65
CA ASN A 346 20.99 -3.94 6.37
C ASN A 346 22.47 -4.21 6.02
N GLY A 347 22.85 -5.45 5.77
CA GLY A 347 24.16 -5.78 5.25
C GLY A 347 24.43 -5.11 3.90
N PHE A 348 23.47 -5.15 2.99
CA PHE A 348 23.55 -4.46 1.70
C PHE A 348 23.63 -2.94 1.87
N LEU A 349 22.74 -2.33 2.67
CA LEU A 349 22.75 -0.90 2.93
C LEU A 349 24.08 -0.41 3.49
N GLN A 350 24.64 -1.13 4.46
CA GLN A 350 25.93 -0.81 5.07
C GLN A 350 27.07 -0.92 4.07
N SER A 351 27.12 -2.00 3.28
CA SER A 351 28.16 -2.20 2.25
C SER A 351 28.11 -1.11 1.17
N ASN A 352 26.94 -0.54 0.91
CA ASN A 352 26.72 0.52 -0.08
C ASN A 352 26.61 1.92 0.54
N HIS A 353 27.13 2.10 1.75
CA HIS A 353 27.32 3.39 2.45
C HIS A 353 26.06 4.14 2.83
N ALA A 354 24.88 3.51 2.88
CA ALA A 354 23.67 4.14 3.39
C ALA A 354 23.85 4.61 4.85
N LEU A 355 23.28 5.76 5.18
CA LEU A 355 23.46 6.40 6.49
C LEU A 355 22.50 5.87 7.57
N ASP A 356 21.46 5.15 7.17
CA ASP A 356 20.46 4.59 8.09
C ASP A 356 20.24 3.10 7.79
N ARG A 357 19.63 2.42 8.74
CA ARG A 357 19.20 1.03 8.66
C ARG A 357 17.72 0.93 8.28
N LEU A 358 17.28 -0.25 7.86
CA LEU A 358 15.87 -0.53 7.59
C LEU A 358 15.02 -0.30 8.84
N ARG A 359 13.95 0.47 8.70
CA ARG A 359 12.94 0.71 9.72
C ARG A 359 11.61 0.14 9.26
N ASN A 360 11.04 -0.76 10.05
CA ASN A 360 9.75 -1.36 9.71
C ASN A 360 8.60 -0.41 10.05
N MET A 361 7.56 -0.43 9.21
CA MET A 361 6.31 0.32 9.39
C MET A 361 5.12 -0.60 9.12
N TYR A 362 4.07 -0.47 9.91
CA TYR A 362 2.83 -1.19 9.71
C TYR A 362 1.69 -0.23 9.40
N GLY A 363 0.82 -0.68 8.50
CA GLY A 363 -0.39 0.01 8.11
C GLY A 363 -1.16 -0.73 7.03
N MET A 364 -2.24 -0.12 6.57
CA MET A 364 -3.12 -0.68 5.55
C MET A 364 -3.74 0.42 4.69
N SER A 365 -4.30 0.03 3.56
CA SER A 365 -4.89 0.99 2.62
C SER A 365 -6.06 1.77 3.24
N GLU A 366 -6.83 1.13 4.10
CA GLU A 366 -8.00 1.71 4.76
C GLU A 366 -7.67 2.81 5.79
N ILE A 367 -6.38 2.96 6.12
CA ILE A 367 -5.89 4.05 6.98
C ILE A 367 -4.86 4.94 6.26
N ASN A 368 -4.89 4.96 4.95
CA ASN A 368 -4.04 5.81 4.10
C ASN A 368 -2.53 5.63 4.33
N SER A 369 -2.05 4.43 4.55
CA SER A 369 -0.67 3.96 4.61
C SER A 369 -0.23 3.45 5.98
N ILE A 370 0.27 4.28 6.90
CA ILE A 370 0.95 3.83 8.12
C ILE A 370 0.23 4.23 9.40
N ALA A 371 0.37 3.38 10.43
CA ALA A 371 -0.07 3.64 11.79
C ALA A 371 1.05 3.42 12.82
N THR A 372 2.15 2.76 12.41
CA THR A 372 3.33 2.58 13.25
C THR A 372 4.62 2.93 12.53
N TYR A 373 5.69 3.07 13.28
CA TYR A 373 7.06 3.15 12.79
C TYR A 373 8.05 2.55 13.79
N ALA A 374 9.16 2.02 13.26
CA ALA A 374 10.22 1.49 14.12
C ALA A 374 11.08 2.63 14.69
N VAL A 375 11.31 2.60 16.01
CA VAL A 375 12.22 3.48 16.74
C VAL A 375 13.46 2.71 17.18
N ASP A 376 14.52 3.42 17.55
CA ASP A 376 15.81 2.80 17.91
C ASP A 376 15.77 2.00 19.23
N THR A 377 14.74 2.22 20.05
CA THR A 377 14.57 1.58 21.36
C THR A 377 13.74 0.29 21.34
N LEU A 378 13.34 -0.19 20.15
CA LEU A 378 12.55 -1.43 20.03
C LEU A 378 13.33 -2.63 20.54
N GLN A 379 12.60 -3.57 21.16
CA GLN A 379 13.15 -4.85 21.60
C GLN A 379 13.42 -5.78 20.42
N SER A 380 12.59 -5.70 19.37
CA SER A 380 12.77 -6.48 18.14
C SER A 380 12.83 -5.57 16.92
N PRO A 381 13.89 -5.64 16.11
CA PRO A 381 14.02 -4.82 14.90
C PRO A 381 13.00 -5.18 13.81
N VAL A 382 12.37 -6.35 13.92
CA VAL A 382 11.37 -6.85 12.98
C VAL A 382 9.92 -6.67 13.46
N SER A 383 9.72 -6.05 14.63
CA SER A 383 8.37 -5.70 15.09
C SER A 383 7.71 -4.69 14.16
N ALA A 384 6.40 -4.54 14.29
CA ALA A 384 5.67 -3.51 13.55
C ALA A 384 5.99 -2.10 14.04
N GLY A 385 6.63 -1.94 15.20
CA GLY A 385 6.99 -0.66 15.80
C GLY A 385 5.98 -0.14 16.82
N VAL A 386 6.07 1.15 17.10
CA VAL A 386 5.16 1.86 18.02
C VAL A 386 4.19 2.75 17.25
N ALA A 387 3.09 3.14 17.88
CA ALA A 387 2.10 4.04 17.29
C ALA A 387 2.74 5.35 16.82
N VAL A 388 2.41 5.79 15.61
CA VAL A 388 2.69 7.17 15.19
C VAL A 388 1.80 8.16 15.98
N PRO A 389 2.19 9.44 16.13
CA PRO A 389 1.35 10.44 16.76
C PRO A 389 -0.08 10.45 16.19
N TYR A 390 -1.05 10.71 17.05
CA TYR A 390 -2.51 10.71 16.74
C TYR A 390 -3.11 9.35 16.36
N CYS A 391 -2.30 8.27 16.38
CA CYS A 391 -2.80 6.90 16.25
C CYS A 391 -2.83 6.22 17.62
N SER A 392 -3.81 5.36 17.81
CA SER A 392 -3.93 4.51 19.00
C SER A 392 -4.24 3.09 18.57
N PHE A 393 -3.74 2.12 19.36
CA PHE A 393 -4.00 0.70 19.15
C PHE A 393 -4.70 0.10 20.37
N VAL A 394 -5.50 -0.90 20.10
CA VAL A 394 -6.01 -1.79 21.13
C VAL A 394 -6.08 -3.21 20.56
N ILE A 395 -5.72 -4.19 21.37
CA ILE A 395 -5.85 -5.60 21.03
C ILE A 395 -7.12 -6.12 21.68
N CYS A 396 -8.02 -6.69 20.88
CA CYS A 396 -9.29 -7.18 21.37
C CYS A 396 -9.55 -8.61 20.97
N ASP A 397 -10.33 -9.31 21.79
CA ASP A 397 -10.93 -10.56 21.39
C ASP A 397 -11.85 -10.32 20.18
N HIS A 398 -11.67 -11.12 19.13
CA HIS A 398 -12.33 -10.94 17.83
C HIS A 398 -13.86 -11.01 17.91
N ASP A 399 -14.40 -11.85 18.77
CA ASP A 399 -15.84 -12.15 18.86
C ASP A 399 -16.55 -11.22 19.85
N THR A 400 -15.94 -10.99 21.01
CA THR A 400 -16.55 -10.23 22.11
C THR A 400 -16.23 -8.73 22.06
N LEU A 401 -15.23 -8.31 21.27
CA LEU A 401 -14.70 -6.95 21.18
C LEU A 401 -14.22 -6.38 22.54
N ARG A 402 -13.82 -7.26 23.44
CA ARG A 402 -13.20 -6.86 24.70
C ARG A 402 -11.71 -6.71 24.54
N GLU A 403 -11.17 -5.64 25.08
CA GLU A 403 -9.74 -5.43 25.16
C GLU A 403 -9.05 -6.56 25.93
N LEU A 404 -7.92 -7.01 25.42
CA LEU A 404 -7.07 -8.03 26.02
C LEU A 404 -5.88 -7.39 26.74
N PRO A 405 -5.34 -8.03 27.78
CA PRO A 405 -4.12 -7.60 28.47
C PRO A 405 -2.92 -7.53 27.53
N PHE A 406 -1.90 -6.75 27.93
CA PHE A 406 -0.62 -6.74 27.22
C PHE A 406 -0.04 -8.15 27.06
N GLY A 407 0.50 -8.43 25.86
CA GLY A 407 1.11 -9.69 25.49
C GLY A 407 0.11 -10.76 25.03
N GLU A 408 -1.18 -10.60 25.25
CA GLU A 408 -2.19 -11.52 24.72
C GLU A 408 -2.48 -11.23 23.24
N ALA A 409 -2.67 -12.30 22.46
CA ALA A 409 -2.93 -12.20 21.03
C ALA A 409 -4.44 -12.01 20.75
N GLY A 410 -4.76 -11.01 19.95
CA GLY A 410 -6.11 -10.68 19.52
C GLY A 410 -6.14 -9.87 18.26
N GLU A 411 -7.34 -9.45 17.84
CA GLU A 411 -7.51 -8.56 16.68
C GLU A 411 -6.97 -7.17 17.01
N VAL A 412 -6.18 -6.63 16.08
CA VAL A 412 -5.66 -5.26 16.17
C VAL A 412 -6.73 -4.28 15.73
N PHE A 413 -7.04 -3.29 16.56
CA PHE A 413 -7.90 -2.17 16.23
C PHE A 413 -7.11 -0.87 16.22
N ILE A 414 -7.43 0.02 15.27
CA ILE A 414 -6.70 1.28 15.09
C ILE A 414 -7.69 2.45 15.15
N HIS A 415 -7.39 3.43 16.00
CA HIS A 415 -7.99 4.76 15.93
C HIS A 415 -6.99 5.72 15.29
N THR A 416 -7.38 6.39 14.19
CA THR A 416 -6.51 7.27 13.42
C THR A 416 -7.30 8.31 12.63
N PRO A 417 -6.80 9.55 12.49
CA PRO A 417 -7.43 10.59 11.67
C PRO A 417 -7.28 10.33 10.15
N THR A 418 -6.43 9.38 9.76
CA THR A 418 -6.17 9.03 8.35
C THR A 418 -7.14 7.99 7.79
N ALA A 419 -8.05 7.45 8.63
CA ALA A 419 -8.98 6.40 8.22
C ALA A 419 -9.83 6.80 7.00
N MET A 420 -10.06 5.83 6.12
CA MET A 420 -10.93 5.98 4.96
C MET A 420 -12.34 6.44 5.34
N ARG A 421 -13.05 7.02 4.39
CA ARG A 421 -14.46 7.34 4.56
C ARG A 421 -15.30 6.08 4.58
N GLU A 422 -15.18 5.25 3.56
CA GLU A 422 -16.00 4.07 3.33
C GLU A 422 -15.37 3.16 2.25
N TYR A 423 -15.90 1.95 2.11
CA TYR A 423 -15.80 1.18 0.87
C TYR A 423 -16.88 1.65 -0.11
N LEU A 424 -16.47 1.97 -1.32
CA LEU A 424 -17.33 2.48 -2.36
C LEU A 424 -18.44 1.46 -2.69
N TYR A 425 -19.69 1.88 -2.62
CA TYR A 425 -20.88 1.07 -2.86
C TYR A 425 -21.00 -0.21 -2.01
N ASP A 426 -20.23 -0.32 -0.94
CA ASP A 426 -20.32 -1.44 -0.01
C ASP A 426 -20.57 -0.96 1.43
N PRO A 427 -21.81 -0.55 1.75
CA PRO A 427 -22.15 -0.09 3.09
C PRO A 427 -22.09 -1.21 4.14
N LYS A 428 -22.23 -2.48 3.73
CA LYS A 428 -22.14 -3.63 4.61
C LYS A 428 -20.70 -3.81 5.11
N GLU A 429 -19.76 -3.94 4.19
CA GLU A 429 -18.33 -4.08 4.52
C GLU A 429 -17.81 -2.83 5.23
N THR A 430 -18.27 -1.63 4.83
CA THR A 430 -17.95 -0.39 5.54
C THR A 430 -18.38 -0.46 7.00
N LYS A 431 -19.59 -0.93 7.27
CA LYS A 431 -20.09 -1.10 8.65
C LYS A 431 -19.31 -2.15 9.44
N GLU A 432 -18.85 -3.21 8.78
CA GLU A 432 -18.06 -4.27 9.41
C GLU A 432 -16.63 -3.83 9.72
N MET A 433 -16.06 -2.94 8.88
CA MET A 433 -14.72 -2.37 9.06
C MET A 433 -14.63 -1.44 10.27
N PHE A 434 -15.71 -0.79 10.65
CA PHE A 434 -15.69 0.20 11.71
C PHE A 434 -16.49 -0.24 12.93
N VAL A 435 -15.90 -0.04 14.09
CA VAL A 435 -16.59 -0.16 15.38
C VAL A 435 -16.48 1.15 16.15
N ARG A 436 -17.42 1.40 17.05
CA ARG A 436 -17.33 2.52 17.98
C ARG A 436 -17.01 2.02 19.37
N ASP A 437 -16.28 2.80 20.14
CA ASP A 437 -16.09 2.56 21.55
C ASP A 437 -17.24 3.17 22.40
N GLU A 438 -17.15 3.03 23.70
CA GLU A 438 -18.12 3.55 24.67
C GLU A 438 -18.18 5.09 24.72
N PHE A 439 -17.16 5.76 24.15
CA PHE A 439 -17.10 7.22 24.03
C PHE A 439 -17.58 7.74 22.67
N GLY A 440 -17.95 6.82 21.77
CA GLY A 440 -18.41 7.13 20.41
C GLY A 440 -17.30 7.29 19.37
N GLU A 441 -16.02 7.11 19.76
CA GLU A 441 -14.89 7.20 18.84
C GLU A 441 -14.88 6.03 17.85
N LYS A 442 -14.41 6.31 16.62
CA LYS A 442 -14.43 5.37 15.50
C LYS A 442 -13.10 4.61 15.43
N TRP A 443 -13.15 3.31 15.49
CA TRP A 443 -12.00 2.40 15.37
C TRP A 443 -12.10 1.56 14.11
N VAL A 444 -10.95 1.36 13.46
CA VAL A 444 -10.80 0.49 12.27
C VAL A 444 -10.46 -0.91 12.74
N ARG A 445 -11.20 -1.89 12.29
CA ARG A 445 -10.88 -3.32 12.44
C ARG A 445 -9.88 -3.71 11.36
N THR A 446 -8.68 -4.12 11.75
CA THR A 446 -7.66 -4.45 10.76
C THR A 446 -7.83 -5.84 10.16
N GLY A 447 -8.47 -6.75 10.88
CA GLY A 447 -8.48 -8.18 10.57
C GLY A 447 -7.10 -8.82 10.75
N ASP A 448 -6.13 -8.09 11.32
CA ASP A 448 -4.82 -8.62 11.69
C ASP A 448 -4.84 -9.11 13.13
N LEU A 449 -4.21 -10.25 13.36
CA LEU A 449 -3.90 -10.77 14.67
C LEU A 449 -2.58 -10.19 15.15
N GLY A 450 -2.53 -9.68 16.36
CA GLY A 450 -1.31 -9.08 16.91
C GLY A 450 -1.27 -9.10 18.42
N THR A 451 -0.14 -8.69 18.97
CA THR A 451 0.08 -8.44 20.40
C THR A 451 0.63 -7.04 20.60
N LEU A 452 0.30 -6.43 21.72
CA LEU A 452 0.86 -5.16 22.13
C LEU A 452 1.53 -5.38 23.50
N ASP A 453 2.77 -4.94 23.66
CA ASP A 453 3.45 -5.01 24.93
C ASP A 453 3.28 -3.74 25.78
N CYS A 454 3.76 -3.76 27.01
CA CYS A 454 3.65 -2.63 27.93
C CYS A 454 4.50 -1.41 27.53
N SER A 455 5.42 -1.54 26.57
CA SER A 455 6.18 -0.43 25.99
C SER A 455 5.45 0.22 24.81
N GLY A 456 4.33 -0.36 24.36
CA GLY A 456 3.57 0.06 23.19
C GLY A 456 4.11 -0.50 21.87
N GLU A 457 4.99 -1.50 21.93
CA GLU A 457 5.51 -2.18 20.76
C GLU A 457 4.48 -3.18 20.20
N LEU A 458 4.06 -2.97 18.94
CA LEU A 458 3.09 -3.79 18.24
C LEU A 458 3.82 -4.91 17.47
N ASN A 459 3.36 -6.15 17.67
CA ASN A 459 3.81 -7.30 16.90
C ASN A 459 2.63 -7.87 16.12
N ILE A 460 2.73 -7.90 14.79
CA ILE A 460 1.73 -8.51 13.91
C ILE A 460 2.06 -9.97 13.72
N LEU A 461 1.08 -10.82 14.03
CA LEU A 461 1.21 -12.27 13.99
C LEU A 461 0.64 -12.88 12.69
N GLY A 462 -0.25 -12.13 12.00
CA GLY A 462 -0.82 -12.58 10.73
C GLY A 462 -2.25 -12.08 10.51
N ARG A 463 -2.91 -12.62 9.49
CA ARG A 463 -4.32 -12.31 9.19
C ARG A 463 -5.25 -13.29 9.89
N ILE A 464 -6.31 -12.80 10.54
CA ILE A 464 -7.35 -13.63 11.15
C ILE A 464 -8.05 -14.49 10.09
N SER A 465 -8.28 -13.95 8.90
CA SER A 465 -8.87 -14.69 7.77
C SER A 465 -7.99 -15.81 7.22
N HIS A 466 -6.70 -15.83 7.53
CA HIS A 466 -5.77 -16.89 7.11
C HIS A 466 -5.67 -18.04 8.12
N ARG A 467 -6.48 -18.03 9.20
CA ARG A 467 -6.54 -19.14 10.13
C ARG A 467 -7.12 -20.38 9.44
N PHE A 468 -6.62 -21.53 9.84
CA PHE A 468 -7.16 -22.83 9.43
C PHE A 468 -8.01 -23.41 10.54
N VAL A 469 -8.98 -24.23 10.18
CA VAL A 469 -9.80 -24.95 11.16
C VAL A 469 -9.24 -26.36 11.28
N ALA A 470 -8.75 -26.70 12.48
CA ALA A 470 -8.28 -28.04 12.81
C ALA A 470 -9.44 -29.06 12.84
N PRO A 471 -9.15 -30.38 12.75
CA PRO A 471 -10.18 -31.40 12.80
C PRO A 471 -11.04 -31.41 14.08
N ASP A 472 -10.51 -30.89 15.20
CA ASP A 472 -11.22 -30.73 16.47
C ASP A 472 -12.02 -29.40 16.57
N GLY A 473 -12.02 -28.59 15.50
CA GLY A 473 -12.70 -27.29 15.45
C GLY A 473 -11.88 -26.13 16.02
N SER A 474 -10.67 -26.36 16.53
CA SER A 474 -9.77 -25.30 16.99
C SER A 474 -9.17 -24.53 15.80
N TYR A 475 -8.63 -23.34 16.07
CA TYR A 475 -7.99 -22.53 15.02
C TYR A 475 -6.47 -22.72 15.01
N ILE A 476 -5.93 -22.96 13.81
CA ILE A 476 -4.50 -22.97 13.54
C ILE A 476 -4.14 -21.66 12.85
N TYR A 477 -3.25 -20.91 13.44
CA TYR A 477 -2.76 -19.68 12.88
C TYR A 477 -1.38 -19.92 12.23
N PRO A 478 -1.19 -19.60 10.94
CA PRO A 478 0.09 -19.79 10.25
C PRO A 478 1.30 -19.19 10.99
N TYR A 479 1.10 -18.07 11.68
CA TYR A 479 2.17 -17.42 12.44
C TYR A 479 2.81 -18.31 13.51
N MET A 480 2.06 -19.25 14.08
CA MET A 480 2.59 -20.17 15.09
C MET A 480 3.71 -21.04 14.50
N ILE A 481 3.55 -21.45 13.24
CA ILE A 481 4.54 -22.19 12.47
C ILE A 481 5.62 -21.24 11.95
N GLU A 482 5.21 -20.12 11.35
CA GLU A 482 6.12 -19.12 10.81
C GLU A 482 7.07 -18.58 11.90
N SER A 483 6.61 -18.32 13.11
CA SER A 483 7.45 -17.80 14.22
C SER A 483 8.56 -18.75 14.68
N VAL A 484 8.37 -20.06 14.51
CA VAL A 484 9.41 -21.06 14.78
C VAL A 484 10.43 -21.07 13.65
N LEU A 485 9.95 -21.08 12.42
CA LEU A 485 10.80 -21.24 11.23
C LEU A 485 11.59 -19.97 10.90
N LEU A 486 11.06 -18.79 11.21
CA LEU A 486 11.79 -17.52 11.05
C LEU A 486 13.04 -17.40 11.94
N LYS A 487 13.18 -18.27 12.96
CA LYS A 487 14.38 -18.35 13.78
C LYS A 487 15.44 -19.30 13.20
N MET A 488 15.09 -20.05 12.17
CA MET A 488 16.03 -20.98 11.52
C MET A 488 16.92 -20.21 10.54
N PRO A 489 18.26 -20.35 10.64
CA PRO A 489 19.18 -19.63 9.76
C PRO A 489 19.09 -20.08 8.29
N GLU A 490 18.57 -21.29 8.03
CA GLU A 490 18.41 -21.85 6.69
C GLU A 490 17.18 -21.29 5.95
N VAL A 491 16.20 -20.73 6.66
CA VAL A 491 14.92 -20.29 6.10
C VAL A 491 14.94 -18.78 5.84
N LEU A 492 14.79 -18.39 4.59
CA LEU A 492 14.66 -16.98 4.22
C LEU A 492 13.21 -16.50 4.32
N ARG A 493 12.30 -17.22 3.69
CA ARG A 493 10.86 -16.91 3.67
C ARG A 493 10.02 -18.18 3.68
N MET A 494 8.78 -18.05 4.18
CA MET A 494 7.82 -19.14 4.11
C MET A 494 6.38 -18.61 4.02
N LYS A 495 5.51 -19.46 3.51
CA LYS A 495 4.05 -19.27 3.52
C LYS A 495 3.36 -20.60 3.74
N MET A 496 2.35 -20.60 4.61
CA MET A 496 1.48 -21.74 4.85
C MET A 496 0.13 -21.52 4.15
N VAL A 497 -0.35 -22.55 3.46
CA VAL A 497 -1.62 -22.53 2.73
C VAL A 497 -2.43 -23.80 2.97
N ASN A 498 -3.76 -23.67 2.83
CA ASN A 498 -4.63 -24.82 2.65
C ASN A 498 -4.54 -25.33 1.22
N ILE A 499 -4.39 -26.62 1.07
CA ILE A 499 -4.46 -27.31 -0.23
C ILE A 499 -5.52 -28.43 -0.15
N VAL A 500 -5.92 -28.91 -1.31
CA VAL A 500 -6.71 -30.14 -1.41
C VAL A 500 -5.79 -31.25 -1.94
N HIS A 501 -5.49 -32.23 -1.11
CA HIS A 501 -4.68 -33.39 -1.48
C HIS A 501 -5.53 -34.65 -1.44
N ASN A 502 -5.60 -35.38 -2.56
CA ASN A 502 -6.43 -36.57 -2.70
C ASN A 502 -7.90 -36.39 -2.25
N GLY A 503 -8.47 -35.21 -2.52
CA GLY A 503 -9.86 -34.87 -2.17
C GLY A 503 -10.07 -34.48 -0.68
N SER A 504 -9.03 -34.43 0.12
CA SER A 504 -9.09 -34.03 1.54
C SER A 504 -8.33 -32.72 1.78
N PRO A 505 -8.82 -31.87 2.71
CA PRO A 505 -8.08 -30.68 3.14
C PRO A 505 -6.74 -31.06 3.77
N ALA A 506 -5.68 -30.34 3.41
CA ALA A 506 -4.35 -30.52 3.97
C ALA A 506 -3.65 -29.17 4.11
N TYR A 507 -2.59 -29.11 4.91
CA TYR A 507 -1.78 -27.91 5.11
C TYR A 507 -0.43 -28.09 4.44
N ALA A 508 -0.07 -27.16 3.58
CA ALA A 508 1.22 -27.13 2.91
C ALA A 508 2.03 -25.90 3.30
N LEU A 509 3.29 -26.12 3.55
CA LEU A 509 4.28 -25.09 3.83
C LEU A 509 5.16 -24.88 2.61
N HIS A 510 5.16 -23.68 2.04
CA HIS A 510 6.08 -23.28 0.99
C HIS A 510 7.25 -22.53 1.60
N VAL A 511 8.48 -22.93 1.30
CA VAL A 511 9.70 -22.39 1.90
C VAL A 511 10.67 -21.93 0.81
N ILE A 512 11.21 -20.74 0.98
CA ILE A 512 12.37 -20.24 0.23
C ILE A 512 13.56 -20.36 1.19
N PRO A 513 14.57 -21.22 0.89
CA PRO A 513 15.76 -21.33 1.68
C PRO A 513 16.67 -20.11 1.48
N LYS A 514 17.57 -19.89 2.43
CA LYS A 514 18.63 -18.88 2.30
C LYS A 514 19.70 -19.30 1.28
N ASP A 515 19.96 -20.60 1.20
CA ASP A 515 20.87 -21.22 0.24
C ASP A 515 20.08 -22.19 -0.65
N LEU A 516 19.94 -21.86 -1.92
CA LEU A 516 19.24 -22.67 -2.92
C LEU A 516 19.98 -23.97 -3.30
N SER A 517 21.22 -24.12 -2.87
CA SER A 517 22.02 -25.35 -3.09
C SER A 517 21.80 -26.42 -2.01
N GLU A 518 21.05 -26.11 -0.94
CA GLU A 518 20.77 -27.07 0.13
C GLU A 518 19.85 -28.20 -0.36
N ASP A 519 20.13 -29.44 0.10
CA ASP A 519 19.26 -30.57 -0.21
C ASP A 519 17.86 -30.38 0.35
N GLU A 520 16.87 -30.41 -0.54
CA GLU A 520 15.47 -30.12 -0.20
C GLU A 520 14.90 -31.07 0.85
N ARG A 521 15.28 -32.36 0.81
CA ARG A 521 14.77 -33.34 1.79
C ARG A 521 15.40 -33.13 3.15
N LEU A 522 16.72 -32.86 3.18
CA LEU A 522 17.41 -32.59 4.43
C LEU A 522 16.88 -31.31 5.09
N LEU A 523 16.59 -30.27 4.29
CA LEU A 523 15.98 -29.05 4.80
C LEU A 523 14.56 -29.32 5.33
N ALA A 524 13.75 -30.12 4.62
CA ALA A 524 12.41 -30.50 5.07
C ALA A 524 12.43 -31.27 6.40
N GLU A 525 13.40 -32.19 6.58
CA GLU A 525 13.61 -32.91 7.85
C GLU A 525 13.98 -31.98 9.00
N LYS A 526 14.92 -31.04 8.76
CA LYS A 526 15.29 -30.02 9.75
C LYS A 526 14.09 -29.17 10.18
N ILE A 527 13.27 -28.74 9.20
CA ILE A 527 12.07 -27.95 9.45
C ILE A 527 11.07 -28.74 10.28
N TYR A 528 10.79 -29.99 9.91
CA TYR A 528 9.91 -30.87 10.68
C TYR A 528 10.38 -31.02 12.14
N ASP A 529 11.66 -31.29 12.32
CA ASP A 529 12.28 -31.43 13.64
C ASP A 529 12.15 -30.16 14.48
N ALA A 530 12.37 -28.99 13.88
CA ALA A 530 12.23 -27.71 14.58
C ALA A 530 10.80 -27.46 15.03
N LEU A 531 9.82 -27.74 14.16
CA LEU A 531 8.40 -27.60 14.47
C LEU A 531 7.96 -28.59 15.55
N ALA A 532 8.35 -29.85 15.44
CA ALA A 532 7.99 -30.89 16.42
C ALA A 532 8.59 -30.60 17.82
N LYS A 533 9.82 -30.07 17.87
CA LYS A 533 10.51 -29.73 19.14
C LYS A 533 9.99 -28.45 19.79
N SER A 534 9.28 -27.59 19.06
CA SER A 534 8.80 -26.30 19.59
C SER A 534 7.80 -26.43 20.74
N GLY A 535 7.07 -27.55 20.82
CA GLY A 535 6.08 -27.83 21.85
C GLY A 535 4.85 -26.89 21.83
N SER A 536 4.87 -25.87 21.02
CA SER A 536 3.81 -24.85 20.91
C SER A 536 2.87 -25.08 19.72
N ILE A 537 3.19 -26.05 18.84
CA ILE A 537 2.44 -26.34 17.63
C ILE A 537 1.68 -27.66 17.80
N THR A 538 0.37 -27.57 17.83
CA THR A 538 -0.51 -28.74 17.98
C THR A 538 -0.70 -29.48 16.67
N TYR A 539 -0.66 -28.77 15.53
CA TYR A 539 -0.89 -29.33 14.20
C TYR A 539 0.26 -28.97 13.28
N LEU A 540 1.01 -29.98 12.86
CA LEU A 540 2.12 -29.83 11.90
C LEU A 540 1.59 -29.73 10.46
N PRO A 541 2.30 -29.05 9.55
CA PRO A 541 2.02 -29.12 8.11
C PRO A 541 2.12 -30.56 7.61
N HIS A 542 1.25 -30.94 6.69
CA HIS A 542 1.29 -32.25 6.06
C HIS A 542 2.38 -32.33 4.98
N PHE A 543 2.65 -31.21 4.34
CA PHE A 543 3.53 -31.12 3.20
C PHE A 543 4.42 -29.88 3.30
N ILE A 544 5.61 -30.00 2.69
CA ILE A 544 6.52 -28.89 2.45
C ILE A 544 6.88 -28.84 0.98
N LYS A 545 7.05 -27.65 0.42
CA LYS A 545 7.57 -27.39 -0.91
C LYS A 545 8.67 -26.37 -0.84
N ILE A 546 9.88 -26.77 -1.23
CA ILE A 546 11.03 -25.88 -1.36
C ILE A 546 10.95 -25.18 -2.71
N ARG A 547 11.30 -23.91 -2.75
CA ARG A 547 11.20 -23.09 -3.96
C ARG A 547 12.16 -21.90 -3.94
N ASP A 548 12.44 -21.36 -5.10
CA ASP A 548 13.29 -20.19 -5.30
C ASP A 548 12.55 -18.85 -5.14
N SER A 549 11.24 -18.84 -5.39
CA SER A 549 10.43 -17.62 -5.32
C SER A 549 8.96 -17.91 -5.05
N PHE A 550 8.22 -16.93 -4.56
CA PHE A 550 6.76 -16.99 -4.46
C PHE A 550 6.10 -16.36 -5.67
N PRO A 551 4.97 -16.95 -6.17
CA PRO A 551 4.15 -16.29 -7.17
C PRO A 551 3.62 -14.97 -6.61
N ARG A 552 3.54 -13.96 -7.47
CA ARG A 552 3.04 -12.64 -7.10
C ARG A 552 1.73 -12.35 -7.80
N ASN A 553 0.83 -11.68 -7.09
CA ASN A 553 -0.35 -11.10 -7.68
C ASN A 553 0.01 -9.80 -8.42
N GLN A 554 -0.96 -9.19 -9.09
CA GLN A 554 -0.76 -7.96 -9.85
C GLN A 554 -0.34 -6.75 -8.98
N GLY A 555 -0.68 -6.77 -7.69
CA GLY A 555 -0.25 -5.76 -6.71
C GLY A 555 1.18 -5.97 -6.18
N GLY A 556 1.90 -6.98 -6.68
CA GLY A 556 3.27 -7.31 -6.28
C GLY A 556 3.39 -8.11 -4.99
N LYS A 557 2.29 -8.40 -4.29
CA LYS A 557 2.26 -9.24 -3.09
C LYS A 557 2.23 -10.73 -3.44
N VAL A 558 2.62 -11.58 -2.49
CA VAL A 558 2.53 -13.04 -2.64
C VAL A 558 1.10 -13.47 -2.99
N ASP A 559 0.96 -14.25 -4.05
CA ASP A 559 -0.32 -14.77 -4.51
C ASP A 559 -0.67 -16.07 -3.75
N MET A 560 -1.37 -15.92 -2.64
CA MET A 560 -1.77 -17.04 -1.77
C MET A 560 -2.71 -18.02 -2.46
N LEU A 561 -3.54 -17.55 -3.42
CA LEU A 561 -4.45 -18.40 -4.18
C LEU A 561 -3.68 -19.33 -5.11
N LYS A 562 -2.67 -18.81 -5.82
CA LYS A 562 -1.81 -19.64 -6.67
C LYS A 562 -1.04 -20.66 -5.85
N LEU A 563 -0.52 -20.29 -4.67
CA LEU A 563 0.15 -21.23 -3.77
C LEU A 563 -0.79 -22.37 -3.33
N ALA A 564 -2.04 -22.04 -3.01
CA ALA A 564 -3.05 -23.02 -2.57
C ALA A 564 -3.53 -23.95 -3.70
N GLN A 565 -3.41 -23.54 -4.96
CA GLN A 565 -3.81 -24.33 -6.13
C GLN A 565 -2.71 -25.27 -6.63
N GLU A 566 -1.49 -25.14 -6.13
CA GLU A 566 -0.38 -26.02 -6.51
C GLU A 566 -0.61 -27.45 -5.97
N THR A 567 -0.33 -28.45 -6.82
CA THR A 567 -0.53 -29.86 -6.48
C THR A 567 0.76 -30.69 -6.55
N ASP A 568 1.83 -30.16 -7.15
CA ASP A 568 3.03 -30.90 -7.49
C ASP A 568 4.24 -30.44 -6.67
N GLY A 569 5.26 -31.32 -6.53
CA GLY A 569 6.54 -31.01 -5.92
C GLY A 569 6.49 -30.90 -4.39
N PHE A 570 5.49 -31.50 -3.76
CA PHE A 570 5.39 -31.54 -2.30
C PHE A 570 6.17 -32.73 -1.71
N ILE A 571 6.92 -32.46 -0.65
CA ILE A 571 7.59 -33.45 0.19
C ILE A 571 6.67 -33.72 1.39
N PRO A 572 6.20 -34.94 1.62
CA PRO A 572 5.43 -35.28 2.81
C PRO A 572 6.28 -35.11 4.08
N LEU A 573 5.71 -34.56 5.14
CA LEU A 573 6.36 -34.39 6.44
C LEU A 573 5.95 -35.48 7.46
N CYS A 574 5.01 -36.39 7.10
CA CYS A 574 4.56 -37.48 7.96
C CYS A 574 4.60 -38.80 7.21
#